data_f86da3dab536a169a43536d63f1ba30a
#
_entry.id   f86da3dab536a169a43536d63f1ba30a
#
_cell.length_a   1.000
_cell.length_b   1.000
_cell.length_c   1.000
_cell.angle_alpha   90.00
_cell.angle_beta   90.00
_cell.angle_gamma   90.00
#
_symmetry.space_group_name_H-M   'P 1'
#
loop_
_entity.id
_entity.type
_entity.pdbx_description
1 polymer ?
#
loop_
_entity_poly.entity_id
_entity_poly.type
_entity_poly.pdbx_seq_one_letter_code
_entity_poly.pdbx_strand_id
1 'polypeptide(L)'
;MMNLNTVMRTLWRQCQGYWAERILSELEYASKVSKVHSNIYDSLLLNTACHLLDAYRGDREISRTVALEAEAMLAEIVNDAKSYHVLCVGHSHMDMNWEWNFSETVSITLSTMRTMLDLMNDYPEFKYSQPQASIYRILEEYDPEMLDEIKHRVQEGRWELNVGSWCEHDLNVPTEESQLRHIQYKQRYIEELFGFSPKETCISFQPDSYGLSENMPEILSKGGIKYLYHARGLEEKIIYKWKAPSGQSILTYREPFWFELYIDPKMVFHVPEFCQKFGLDTAMKVYGVCDHGGGPTRKDIEKILDMQTWPIFPSISIGTFYEYFEYLSAHQEKFPEICGELNFTMPGTFTTQSRLKMANRTSENKLYDAELIAGLCHHHLGTRYSSKQLREAWVKTLFNQFHDILGGTGKIDNREYAMGEFQKILTIANQEISL
;
A
#
# COMPACT_ATOMS: atom_id res chain seq x y z
N MET A 1 13.56 37.19 23.99
CA MET A 1 12.28 37.23 23.25
C MET A 1 11.69 35.84 23.20
N MET A 2 10.42 35.71 23.50
CA MET A 2 9.70 34.43 23.31
C MET A 2 9.54 34.18 21.80
N ASN A 3 9.96 33.04 21.30
CA ASN A 3 9.77 32.67 19.90
C ASN A 3 8.69 31.59 19.78
N LEU A 4 8.08 31.46 18.60
CA LEU A 4 6.98 30.52 18.32
C LEU A 4 7.33 29.09 18.75
N ASN A 5 8.51 28.58 18.38
CA ASN A 5 8.92 27.22 18.72
C ASN A 5 8.98 26.94 20.22
N THR A 6 9.41 27.94 21.02
CA THR A 6 9.47 27.81 22.48
C THR A 6 8.06 27.75 23.09
N VAL A 7 7.16 28.62 22.62
CA VAL A 7 5.77 28.63 23.07
C VAL A 7 5.06 27.31 22.68
N MET A 8 5.16 26.91 21.43
CA MET A 8 4.57 25.69 20.94
C MET A 8 5.06 24.43 21.71
N ARG A 9 6.37 24.34 21.97
CA ARG A 9 6.94 23.27 22.78
C ARG A 9 6.38 23.21 24.18
N THR A 10 6.14 24.39 24.79
CA THR A 10 5.55 24.51 26.13
C THR A 10 4.10 24.02 26.12
N LEU A 11 3.30 24.47 25.15
CA LEU A 11 1.90 24.09 24.99
C LEU A 11 1.76 22.58 24.77
N TRP A 12 2.51 22.00 23.84
CA TRP A 12 2.50 20.55 23.57
C TRP A 12 2.86 19.68 24.77
N ARG A 13 3.69 20.19 25.68
CA ARG A 13 4.08 19.46 26.91
C ARG A 13 3.04 19.54 28.02
N GLN A 14 2.26 20.61 28.06
CA GLN A 14 1.39 20.92 29.19
C GLN A 14 -0.09 20.72 28.89
N CYS A 15 -0.53 20.99 27.67
CA CYS A 15 -1.93 20.94 27.31
C CYS A 15 -2.34 19.53 26.84
N GLN A 16 -3.52 19.10 27.27
CA GLN A 16 -4.11 17.81 26.93
C GLN A 16 -5.60 17.96 26.60
N GLY A 17 -6.19 16.94 26.01
CA GLY A 17 -7.60 16.91 25.63
C GLY A 17 -7.85 17.31 24.18
N TYR A 18 -9.06 17.04 23.72
CA TYR A 18 -9.46 17.20 22.32
C TYR A 18 -9.20 18.61 21.75
N TRP A 19 -9.65 19.65 22.45
CA TRP A 19 -9.51 21.03 21.97
C TRP A 19 -8.07 21.49 21.95
N ALA A 20 -7.25 21.03 22.90
CA ALA A 20 -5.81 21.29 22.89
C ALA A 20 -5.14 20.58 21.70
N GLU A 21 -5.42 19.29 21.48
CA GLU A 21 -4.88 18.54 20.33
C GLU A 21 -5.25 19.22 19.01
N ARG A 22 -6.52 19.59 18.83
CA ARG A 22 -7.03 20.23 17.62
C ARG A 22 -6.30 21.55 17.34
N ILE A 23 -6.41 22.52 18.23
CA ILE A 23 -5.84 23.85 17.96
C ILE A 23 -4.31 23.86 17.89
N LEU A 24 -3.63 23.02 18.68
CA LEU A 24 -2.17 22.90 18.60
C LEU A 24 -1.71 22.25 17.29
N SER A 25 -2.47 21.28 16.79
CA SER A 25 -2.21 20.67 15.48
C SER A 25 -2.44 21.66 14.34
N GLU A 26 -3.52 22.45 14.41
CA GLU A 26 -3.80 23.50 13.45
C GLU A 26 -2.70 24.57 13.45
N LEU A 27 -2.24 25.00 14.62
CA LEU A 27 -1.17 25.98 14.76
C LEU A 27 0.19 25.44 14.26
N GLU A 28 0.49 24.18 14.53
CA GLU A 28 1.70 23.52 14.01
C GLU A 28 1.64 23.40 12.48
N TYR A 29 0.50 22.95 11.92
CA TYR A 29 0.32 22.89 10.47
C TYR A 29 0.41 24.29 9.84
N ALA A 30 -0.24 25.29 10.42
CA ALA A 30 -0.15 26.68 9.99
C ALA A 30 1.31 27.18 9.96
N SER A 31 2.16 26.75 10.91
CA SER A 31 3.59 27.09 10.91
C SER A 31 4.33 26.48 9.70
N LYS A 32 3.93 25.28 9.23
CA LYS A 32 4.50 24.66 8.04
C LYS A 32 4.04 25.38 6.76
N VAL A 33 2.77 25.81 6.73
CA VAL A 33 2.24 26.65 5.66
C VAL A 33 2.98 27.99 5.62
N SER A 34 3.13 28.69 6.76
CA SER A 34 3.90 29.95 6.84
C SER A 34 5.31 29.78 6.27
N LYS A 35 6.00 28.71 6.63
CA LYS A 35 7.37 28.45 6.20
C LYS A 35 7.51 28.39 4.67
N VAL A 36 6.61 27.70 3.97
CA VAL A 36 6.64 27.60 2.50
C VAL A 36 6.17 28.89 1.82
N HIS A 37 5.46 29.76 2.54
CA HIS A 37 5.04 31.09 2.12
C HIS A 37 5.97 32.22 2.67
N SER A 38 7.26 31.94 2.81
CA SER A 38 8.28 32.93 3.22
C SER A 38 8.06 33.53 4.61
N ASN A 39 7.44 32.78 5.52
CA ASN A 39 7.18 33.13 6.93
C ASN A 39 6.26 34.35 7.11
N ILE A 40 5.37 34.61 6.16
CA ILE A 40 4.48 35.79 6.18
C ILE A 40 3.51 35.80 7.37
N TYR A 41 3.18 34.61 7.92
CA TYR A 41 2.25 34.47 9.04
C TYR A 41 2.89 34.34 10.42
N ASP A 42 4.22 34.43 10.55
CA ASP A 42 4.94 34.17 11.81
C ASP A 42 4.49 35.05 12.98
N SER A 43 4.18 36.32 12.72
CA SER A 43 3.68 37.22 13.75
C SER A 43 2.27 36.85 14.23
N LEU A 44 1.40 36.44 13.30
CA LEU A 44 0.06 35.97 13.60
C LEU A 44 0.12 34.67 14.44
N LEU A 45 0.95 33.73 14.03
CA LEU A 45 1.15 32.44 14.71
C LEU A 45 1.69 32.65 16.14
N LEU A 46 2.67 33.55 16.31
CA LEU A 46 3.22 33.87 17.64
C LEU A 46 2.17 34.49 18.55
N ASN A 47 1.38 35.42 18.05
CA ASN A 47 0.31 36.08 18.83
C ASN A 47 -0.74 35.04 19.26
N THR A 48 -1.18 34.15 18.36
CA THR A 48 -2.13 33.09 18.66
C THR A 48 -1.55 32.09 19.68
N ALA A 49 -0.29 31.68 19.52
CA ALA A 49 0.38 30.83 20.48
C ALA A 49 0.49 31.44 21.88
N CYS A 50 0.76 32.76 21.96
CA CYS A 50 0.78 33.48 23.23
C CYS A 50 -0.61 33.56 23.87
N HIS A 51 -1.66 33.82 23.09
CA HIS A 51 -3.05 33.76 23.56
C HIS A 51 -3.39 32.43 24.21
N LEU A 52 -3.09 31.32 23.52
CA LEU A 52 -3.29 29.96 24.05
C LEU A 52 -2.49 29.70 25.34
N LEU A 53 -1.25 30.19 25.42
CA LEU A 53 -0.40 30.02 26.59
C LEU A 53 -0.93 30.81 27.80
N ASP A 54 -1.43 32.03 27.58
CA ASP A 54 -1.97 32.87 28.63
C ASP A 54 -3.32 32.30 29.14
N ALA A 55 -4.19 31.82 28.25
CA ALA A 55 -5.41 31.13 28.62
C ALA A 55 -5.10 29.86 29.46
N TYR A 56 -4.14 29.03 29.01
CA TYR A 56 -3.74 27.86 29.78
C TYR A 56 -3.16 28.18 31.15
N ARG A 57 -2.42 29.30 31.30
CA ARG A 57 -1.88 29.73 32.60
C ARG A 57 -2.99 30.13 33.57
N GLY A 58 -4.08 30.70 33.04
CA GLY A 58 -5.27 31.03 33.81
C GLY A 58 -6.03 29.81 34.28
N ASP A 59 -6.46 28.98 33.33
CA ASP A 59 -7.47 27.94 33.55
C ASP A 59 -6.89 26.54 33.66
N ARG A 60 -5.60 26.33 33.33
CA ARG A 60 -4.90 25.02 33.26
C ARG A 60 -5.49 24.06 32.22
N GLU A 61 -6.24 24.60 31.26
CA GLU A 61 -6.93 23.85 30.24
C GLU A 61 -7.10 24.73 28.98
N ILE A 62 -7.18 24.14 27.82
CA ILE A 62 -7.64 24.78 26.57
C ILE A 62 -9.10 24.36 26.36
N SER A 63 -9.98 25.26 26.69
CA SER A 63 -11.42 25.06 26.50
C SER A 63 -11.82 25.17 25.04
N ARG A 64 -13.05 24.70 24.71
CA ARG A 64 -13.65 24.87 23.37
C ARG A 64 -13.64 26.36 22.95
N THR A 65 -14.02 27.25 23.83
CA THR A 65 -14.09 28.70 23.56
C THR A 65 -12.74 29.26 23.16
N VAL A 66 -11.70 28.96 23.94
CA VAL A 66 -10.32 29.38 23.67
C VAL A 66 -9.80 28.84 22.35
N ALA A 67 -10.11 27.58 22.03
CA ALA A 67 -9.72 26.96 20.75
C ALA A 67 -10.37 27.68 19.56
N LEU A 68 -11.68 27.93 19.62
CA LEU A 68 -12.43 28.63 18.56
C LEU A 68 -11.98 30.11 18.41
N GLU A 69 -11.63 30.80 19.50
CA GLU A 69 -11.03 32.13 19.44
C GLU A 69 -9.67 32.10 18.71
N ALA A 70 -8.84 31.12 19.00
CA ALA A 70 -7.56 30.95 18.33
C ALA A 70 -7.73 30.58 16.84
N GLU A 71 -8.69 29.75 16.46
CA GLU A 71 -9.05 29.47 15.06
C GLU A 71 -9.47 30.80 14.36
N ALA A 72 -10.28 31.61 15.00
CA ALA A 72 -10.69 32.93 14.46
C ALA A 72 -9.50 33.87 14.25
N MET A 73 -8.52 33.86 15.17
CA MET A 73 -7.27 34.63 15.01
C MET A 73 -6.48 34.16 13.76
N LEU A 74 -6.53 32.90 13.42
CA LEU A 74 -5.83 32.29 12.26
C LEU A 74 -6.61 32.42 10.95
N ALA A 75 -7.71 33.19 10.89
CA ALA A 75 -8.58 33.27 9.71
C ALA A 75 -7.86 33.67 8.41
N GLU A 76 -6.81 34.50 8.49
CA GLU A 76 -6.05 34.96 7.33
C GLU A 76 -5.32 33.81 6.59
N ILE A 77 -4.95 32.74 7.30
CA ILE A 77 -4.21 31.58 6.71
C ILE A 77 -5.10 30.51 6.13
N VAL A 78 -6.41 30.55 6.35
CA VAL A 78 -7.36 29.50 5.95
C VAL A 78 -7.23 29.12 4.48
N ASN A 79 -7.17 30.11 3.59
CA ASN A 79 -7.10 29.86 2.14
C ASN A 79 -5.83 29.11 1.75
N ASP A 80 -4.69 29.53 2.30
CA ASP A 80 -3.40 28.87 2.04
C ASP A 80 -3.35 27.48 2.70
N ALA A 81 -3.91 27.34 3.89
CA ALA A 81 -4.03 26.04 4.57
C ALA A 81 -4.89 25.05 3.76
N LYS A 82 -6.03 25.50 3.24
CA LYS A 82 -6.95 24.70 2.44
C LYS A 82 -6.52 24.48 0.99
N SER A 83 -5.47 25.18 0.52
CA SER A 83 -4.91 24.97 -0.82
C SER A 83 -4.20 23.62 -0.98
N TYR A 84 -3.85 22.98 0.12
CA TYR A 84 -3.30 21.63 0.14
C TYR A 84 -4.38 20.58 0.38
N HIS A 85 -4.16 19.39 -0.18
CA HIS A 85 -5.07 18.26 -0.04
C HIS A 85 -4.32 17.02 0.46
N VAL A 86 -4.97 16.23 1.32
CA VAL A 86 -4.51 14.91 1.76
C VAL A 86 -5.51 13.86 1.35
N LEU A 87 -5.09 12.95 0.48
CA LEU A 87 -5.86 11.79 0.09
C LEU A 87 -5.50 10.63 1.03
N CYS A 88 -6.43 10.26 1.91
CA CYS A 88 -6.27 9.15 2.84
C CYS A 88 -6.68 7.83 2.17
N VAL A 89 -5.77 6.86 2.06
CA VAL A 89 -6.00 5.58 1.40
C VAL A 89 -5.90 4.45 2.42
N GLY A 90 -7.04 3.84 2.72
CA GLY A 90 -7.13 2.69 3.63
C GLY A 90 -6.79 1.38 2.93
N HIS A 91 -5.90 0.59 3.52
CA HIS A 91 -5.51 -0.70 2.98
C HIS A 91 -5.17 -1.72 4.07
N SER A 92 -4.99 -2.98 3.68
CA SER A 92 -4.34 -4.00 4.50
C SER A 92 -3.16 -4.58 3.74
N HIS A 93 -2.01 -4.62 4.39
CA HIS A 93 -0.92 -5.49 4.00
C HIS A 93 -1.11 -6.81 4.76
N MET A 94 -1.27 -7.90 4.01
CA MET A 94 -1.51 -9.23 4.60
C MET A 94 -0.39 -10.17 4.20
N ASP A 95 0.39 -10.58 5.19
CA ASP A 95 1.42 -11.57 4.98
C ASP A 95 0.83 -12.96 4.76
N MET A 96 1.24 -13.59 3.65
CA MET A 96 0.84 -14.94 3.29
C MET A 96 1.82 -15.93 3.94
N ASN A 97 1.52 -16.47 5.11
CA ASN A 97 2.40 -17.42 5.80
C ASN A 97 3.75 -16.82 6.22
N TRP A 98 3.76 -15.97 7.20
CA TRP A 98 4.99 -15.39 7.76
C TRP A 98 5.31 -16.00 9.13
N GLU A 99 4.84 -15.35 10.22
CA GLU A 99 4.95 -15.84 11.61
C GLU A 99 3.88 -16.89 11.94
N TRP A 100 3.06 -17.26 10.96
CA TRP A 100 1.94 -18.19 11.02
C TRP A 100 1.85 -19.05 9.77
N ASN A 101 1.02 -20.10 9.86
CA ASN A 101 0.77 -21.03 8.77
C ASN A 101 -0.44 -20.62 7.90
N PHE A 102 -0.70 -21.39 6.84
CA PHE A 102 -1.78 -21.11 5.91
C PHE A 102 -3.19 -21.08 6.54
N SER A 103 -3.45 -21.89 7.56
CA SER A 103 -4.76 -21.88 8.23
C SER A 103 -5.00 -20.56 8.98
N GLU A 104 -3.94 -19.99 9.56
CA GLU A 104 -4.01 -18.66 10.18
C GLU A 104 -4.12 -17.56 9.13
N THR A 105 -3.44 -17.67 7.99
CA THR A 105 -3.61 -16.75 6.85
C THR A 105 -5.09 -16.71 6.42
N VAL A 106 -5.76 -17.87 6.32
CA VAL A 106 -7.20 -17.94 6.02
C VAL A 106 -8.01 -17.21 7.09
N SER A 107 -7.80 -17.52 8.37
CA SER A 107 -8.53 -16.90 9.49
C SER A 107 -8.36 -15.39 9.53
N ILE A 108 -7.13 -14.90 9.36
CA ILE A 108 -6.80 -13.46 9.34
C ILE A 108 -7.51 -12.80 8.14
N THR A 109 -7.43 -13.42 6.96
CA THR A 109 -8.11 -12.91 5.76
C THR A 109 -9.60 -12.74 6.00
N LEU A 110 -10.30 -13.80 6.45
CA LEU A 110 -11.74 -13.75 6.68
C LEU A 110 -12.12 -12.69 7.74
N SER A 111 -11.38 -12.64 8.85
CA SER A 111 -11.64 -11.68 9.93
C SER A 111 -11.45 -10.23 9.46
N THR A 112 -10.38 -9.95 8.72
CA THR A 112 -10.09 -8.60 8.24
C THR A 112 -11.10 -8.17 7.18
N MET A 113 -11.40 -9.02 6.20
CA MET A 113 -12.37 -8.67 5.15
C MET A 113 -13.77 -8.43 5.74
N ARG A 114 -14.19 -9.24 6.72
CA ARG A 114 -15.45 -9.01 7.44
C ARG A 114 -15.44 -7.65 8.15
N THR A 115 -14.36 -7.33 8.86
CA THR A 115 -14.23 -6.04 9.54
C THR A 115 -14.32 -4.85 8.56
N MET A 116 -13.67 -4.96 7.39
CA MET A 116 -13.73 -3.88 6.38
C MET A 116 -15.14 -3.69 5.82
N LEU A 117 -15.87 -4.78 5.58
CA LEU A 117 -17.27 -4.72 5.14
C LEU A 117 -18.18 -4.11 6.20
N ASP A 118 -17.98 -4.45 7.48
CA ASP A 118 -18.75 -3.88 8.59
C ASP A 118 -18.48 -2.38 8.74
N LEU A 119 -17.22 -1.93 8.60
CA LEU A 119 -16.90 -0.51 8.58
C LEU A 119 -17.51 0.22 7.38
N MET A 120 -17.60 -0.43 6.22
CA MET A 120 -18.30 0.15 5.05
C MET A 120 -19.81 0.27 5.27
N ASN A 121 -20.41 -0.61 6.09
CA ASN A 121 -21.81 -0.47 6.47
C ASN A 121 -22.05 0.73 7.39
N ASP A 122 -21.10 0.96 8.33
CA ASP A 122 -21.21 2.04 9.32
C ASP A 122 -20.80 3.41 8.76
N TYR A 123 -19.87 3.44 7.77
CA TYR A 123 -19.29 4.66 7.20
C TYR A 123 -19.42 4.68 5.68
N PRO A 124 -20.44 5.35 5.12
CA PRO A 124 -20.66 5.42 3.67
C PRO A 124 -19.49 6.03 2.89
N GLU A 125 -18.72 6.91 3.51
CA GLU A 125 -17.56 7.59 2.91
C GLU A 125 -16.33 6.68 2.84
N PHE A 126 -16.30 5.58 3.61
CA PHE A 126 -15.12 4.72 3.71
C PHE A 126 -14.87 3.97 2.40
N LYS A 127 -13.63 4.09 1.92
CA LYS A 127 -13.07 3.32 0.81
C LYS A 127 -11.92 2.47 1.31
N TYR A 128 -11.74 1.31 0.70
CA TYR A 128 -10.71 0.36 1.09
C TYR A 128 -10.04 -0.25 -0.16
N SER A 129 -8.74 -0.42 -0.09
CA SER A 129 -7.91 -0.97 -1.16
C SER A 129 -7.32 -2.32 -0.74
N GLN A 130 -7.56 -3.37 -1.53
CA GLN A 130 -7.02 -4.70 -1.27
C GLN A 130 -6.22 -5.22 -2.47
N PRO A 131 -4.88 -5.24 -2.36
CA PRO A 131 -4.00 -5.89 -3.33
C PRO A 131 -4.04 -7.42 -3.16
N GLN A 132 -3.38 -8.16 -4.02
CA GLN A 132 -3.16 -9.60 -3.99
C GLN A 132 -4.38 -10.45 -4.40
N ALA A 133 -4.27 -11.12 -5.57
CA ALA A 133 -5.30 -12.04 -6.05
C ALA A 133 -5.51 -13.25 -5.11
N SER A 134 -4.47 -13.66 -4.38
CA SER A 134 -4.50 -14.74 -3.39
C SER A 134 -5.55 -14.53 -2.29
N ILE A 135 -5.81 -13.29 -1.88
CA ILE A 135 -6.84 -12.95 -0.90
C ILE A 135 -8.23 -13.31 -1.43
N TYR A 136 -8.53 -12.90 -2.66
CA TYR A 136 -9.83 -13.22 -3.28
C TYR A 136 -9.98 -14.72 -3.55
N ARG A 137 -8.87 -15.43 -3.81
CA ARG A 137 -8.89 -16.90 -3.92
C ARG A 137 -9.21 -17.59 -2.60
N ILE A 138 -8.70 -17.08 -1.48
CA ILE A 138 -9.07 -17.56 -0.14
C ILE A 138 -10.57 -17.32 0.12
N LEU A 139 -11.07 -16.11 -0.19
CA LEU A 139 -12.49 -15.80 -0.03
C LEU A 139 -13.39 -16.70 -0.89
N GLU A 140 -13.03 -16.92 -2.16
CA GLU A 140 -13.76 -17.80 -3.05
C GLU A 140 -13.88 -19.24 -2.50
N GLU A 141 -12.83 -19.72 -1.84
CA GLU A 141 -12.76 -21.08 -1.33
C GLU A 141 -13.41 -21.25 0.05
N TYR A 142 -13.27 -20.26 0.94
CA TYR A 142 -13.64 -20.38 2.36
C TYR A 142 -14.87 -19.57 2.78
N ASP A 143 -15.21 -18.48 2.07
CA ASP A 143 -16.39 -17.67 2.32
C ASP A 143 -16.89 -16.97 1.05
N PRO A 144 -17.52 -17.72 0.13
CA PRO A 144 -18.03 -17.15 -1.12
C PRO A 144 -19.15 -16.11 -0.92
N GLU A 145 -19.89 -16.18 0.20
CA GLU A 145 -20.93 -15.19 0.51
C GLU A 145 -20.29 -13.83 0.81
N MET A 146 -19.22 -13.81 1.58
CA MET A 146 -18.44 -12.58 1.85
C MET A 146 -17.84 -12.02 0.56
N LEU A 147 -17.38 -12.87 -0.34
CA LEU A 147 -16.88 -12.43 -1.64
C LEU A 147 -17.98 -11.74 -2.47
N ASP A 148 -19.20 -12.21 -2.42
CA ASP A 148 -20.32 -11.57 -3.11
C ASP A 148 -20.66 -10.18 -2.49
N GLU A 149 -20.56 -10.02 -1.17
CA GLU A 149 -20.65 -8.70 -0.54
C GLU A 149 -19.52 -7.77 -1.04
N ILE A 150 -18.30 -8.27 -1.15
CA ILE A 150 -17.15 -7.49 -1.70
C ILE A 150 -17.43 -7.06 -3.15
N LYS A 151 -18.00 -7.95 -4.00
CA LYS A 151 -18.37 -7.58 -5.38
C LYS A 151 -19.34 -6.40 -5.41
N HIS A 152 -20.28 -6.32 -4.47
CA HIS A 152 -21.17 -5.15 -4.35
C HIS A 152 -20.38 -3.88 -4.00
N ARG A 153 -19.44 -3.94 -3.06
CA ARG A 153 -18.62 -2.78 -2.69
C ARG A 153 -17.70 -2.32 -3.84
N VAL A 154 -17.21 -3.26 -4.65
CA VAL A 154 -16.47 -2.95 -5.88
C VAL A 154 -17.36 -2.19 -6.88
N GLN A 155 -18.61 -2.64 -7.09
CA GLN A 155 -19.59 -1.96 -7.97
C GLN A 155 -19.95 -0.56 -7.46
N GLU A 156 -20.00 -0.35 -6.14
CA GLU A 156 -20.19 0.97 -5.53
C GLU A 156 -18.96 1.90 -5.68
N GLY A 157 -17.79 1.39 -6.11
CA GLY A 157 -16.53 2.13 -6.19
C GLY A 157 -15.90 2.41 -4.84
N ARG A 158 -16.27 1.64 -3.80
CA ARG A 158 -15.75 1.78 -2.44
C ARG A 158 -14.71 0.73 -2.06
N TRP A 159 -14.62 -0.35 -2.82
CA TRP A 159 -13.59 -1.38 -2.69
C TRP A 159 -12.70 -1.36 -3.93
N GLU A 160 -11.46 -0.93 -3.78
CA GLU A 160 -10.48 -0.87 -4.87
C GLU A 160 -9.80 -2.21 -5.05
N LEU A 161 -9.79 -2.69 -6.28
CA LEU A 161 -9.06 -3.88 -6.71
C LEU A 161 -7.68 -3.48 -7.26
N ASN A 162 -6.79 -2.93 -6.42
CA ASN A 162 -5.44 -2.58 -6.84
C ASN A 162 -4.51 -3.80 -7.00
N VAL A 163 -5.06 -4.89 -7.51
CA VAL A 163 -4.40 -6.18 -7.64
C VAL A 163 -3.41 -6.16 -8.80
N GLY A 164 -2.14 -5.93 -8.51
CA GLY A 164 -1.04 -5.91 -9.49
C GLY A 164 -0.41 -7.27 -9.75
N SER A 165 -0.55 -8.22 -8.83
CA SER A 165 0.07 -9.55 -8.88
C SER A 165 -0.76 -10.61 -8.17
N TRP A 166 -0.35 -11.89 -8.30
CA TRP A 166 -1.00 -12.98 -7.58
C TRP A 166 -0.91 -12.82 -6.07
N CYS A 167 0.28 -12.50 -5.58
CA CYS A 167 0.56 -12.07 -4.20
C CYS A 167 1.67 -11.02 -4.23
N GLU A 168 1.99 -10.42 -3.10
CA GLU A 168 3.16 -9.55 -2.96
C GLU A 168 4.44 -10.40 -2.94
N HIS A 169 4.98 -10.67 -4.10
CA HIS A 169 6.04 -11.65 -4.31
C HIS A 169 7.43 -11.03 -4.32
N ASP A 170 8.45 -11.88 -4.18
CA ASP A 170 9.84 -11.49 -4.37
C ASP A 170 10.09 -11.05 -5.83
N LEU A 171 10.68 -9.86 -6.01
CA LEU A 171 10.91 -9.26 -7.32
C LEU A 171 12.33 -9.47 -7.86
N ASN A 172 13.13 -10.34 -7.23
CA ASN A 172 14.50 -10.66 -7.65
C ASN A 172 14.71 -12.15 -7.97
N VAL A 173 14.25 -13.04 -7.08
CA VAL A 173 14.59 -14.47 -7.15
C VAL A 173 13.78 -15.24 -8.20
N PRO A 174 12.47 -15.00 -8.41
CA PRO A 174 11.70 -15.66 -9.46
C PRO A 174 12.23 -15.34 -10.86
N THR A 175 11.99 -16.25 -11.81
CA THR A 175 12.30 -16.00 -13.23
C THR A 175 11.43 -14.90 -13.82
N GLU A 176 11.87 -14.29 -14.91
CA GLU A 176 11.06 -13.35 -15.69
C GLU A 176 9.71 -13.95 -16.09
N GLU A 177 9.69 -15.22 -16.47
CA GLU A 177 8.46 -15.97 -16.77
C GLU A 177 7.51 -15.99 -15.57
N SER A 178 8.00 -16.27 -14.35
CA SER A 178 7.17 -16.23 -13.15
C SER A 178 6.66 -14.82 -12.85
N GLN A 179 7.49 -13.80 -13.01
CA GLN A 179 7.11 -12.41 -12.83
C GLN A 179 5.95 -12.02 -13.78
N LEU A 180 6.04 -12.40 -15.05
CA LEU A 180 4.97 -12.18 -16.02
C LEU A 180 3.71 -12.99 -15.68
N ARG A 181 3.85 -14.22 -15.18
CA ARG A 181 2.72 -15.06 -14.78
C ARG A 181 2.00 -14.52 -13.56
N HIS A 182 2.67 -13.88 -12.62
CA HIS A 182 2.01 -13.15 -11.55
C HIS A 182 0.99 -12.16 -12.10
N ILE A 183 1.34 -11.43 -13.16
CA ILE A 183 0.48 -10.44 -13.79
C ILE A 183 -0.63 -11.12 -14.61
N GLN A 184 -0.29 -12.09 -15.45
CA GLN A 184 -1.26 -12.77 -16.33
C GLN A 184 -2.30 -13.57 -15.56
N TYR A 185 -1.86 -14.34 -14.55
CA TYR A 185 -2.77 -15.19 -13.76
C TYR A 185 -3.71 -14.37 -12.89
N LYS A 186 -3.21 -13.28 -12.28
CA LYS A 186 -4.08 -12.39 -11.53
C LYS A 186 -5.10 -11.71 -12.44
N GLN A 187 -4.66 -11.21 -13.60
CA GLN A 187 -5.56 -10.50 -14.52
C GLN A 187 -6.70 -11.41 -14.96
N ARG A 188 -6.37 -12.60 -15.47
CA ARG A 188 -7.37 -13.57 -15.88
C ARG A 188 -8.29 -13.97 -14.72
N TYR A 189 -7.73 -14.21 -13.54
CA TYR A 189 -8.50 -14.60 -12.36
C TYR A 189 -9.48 -13.50 -11.92
N ILE A 190 -9.02 -12.26 -11.84
CA ILE A 190 -9.87 -11.11 -11.46
C ILE A 190 -10.95 -10.86 -12.51
N GLU A 191 -10.63 -10.96 -13.80
CA GLU A 191 -11.64 -10.85 -14.87
C GLU A 191 -12.68 -11.96 -14.80
N GLU A 192 -12.27 -13.22 -14.58
CA GLU A 192 -13.18 -14.36 -14.39
C GLU A 192 -14.06 -14.17 -13.14
N LEU A 193 -13.50 -13.65 -12.03
CA LEU A 193 -14.19 -13.53 -10.74
C LEU A 193 -15.19 -12.36 -10.68
N PHE A 194 -14.83 -11.21 -11.24
CA PHE A 194 -15.63 -9.98 -11.18
C PHE A 194 -16.42 -9.70 -12.47
N GLY A 195 -16.14 -10.41 -13.56
CA GLY A 195 -16.81 -10.24 -14.86
C GLY A 195 -16.37 -8.99 -15.65
N PHE A 196 -15.32 -8.29 -15.21
CA PHE A 196 -14.72 -7.14 -15.89
C PHE A 196 -13.25 -7.00 -15.53
N SER A 197 -12.52 -6.16 -16.29
CA SER A 197 -11.11 -5.83 -16.00
C SER A 197 -11.05 -4.49 -15.28
N PRO A 198 -10.81 -4.46 -13.95
CA PRO A 198 -10.71 -3.21 -13.20
C PRO A 198 -9.49 -2.39 -13.64
N LYS A 199 -9.66 -1.06 -13.78
CA LYS A 199 -8.57 -0.17 -14.23
C LYS A 199 -7.42 -0.12 -13.22
N GLU A 200 -7.71 -0.21 -11.95
CA GLU A 200 -6.80 -0.15 -10.81
C GLU A 200 -5.87 -1.36 -10.71
N THR A 201 -6.16 -2.46 -11.43
CA THR A 201 -5.25 -3.61 -11.50
C THR A 201 -3.91 -3.33 -12.20
N CYS A 202 -3.71 -2.10 -12.65
CA CYS A 202 -2.44 -1.64 -13.23
C CYS A 202 -1.42 -1.12 -12.21
N ILE A 203 -1.66 -1.28 -10.91
CA ILE A 203 -0.74 -0.88 -9.83
C ILE A 203 -0.03 -2.13 -9.32
N SER A 204 1.31 -2.16 -9.38
CA SER A 204 2.12 -3.14 -8.65
C SER A 204 2.28 -2.63 -7.21
N PHE A 205 1.67 -3.33 -6.26
CA PHE A 205 1.68 -2.98 -4.85
C PHE A 205 2.68 -3.86 -4.11
N GLN A 206 3.81 -3.29 -3.70
CA GLN A 206 4.98 -3.99 -3.16
C GLN A 206 5.57 -3.26 -1.95
N PRO A 207 4.77 -2.93 -0.91
CA PRO A 207 5.26 -2.13 0.21
C PRO A 207 6.39 -2.80 0.96
N ASP A 208 6.38 -4.11 1.13
CA ASP A 208 7.30 -4.85 1.97
C ASP A 208 8.31 -5.72 1.23
N SER A 209 8.26 -5.82 -0.09
CA SER A 209 9.24 -6.58 -0.87
C SER A 209 10.67 -6.14 -0.59
N TYR A 210 11.57 -7.10 -0.36
CA TYR A 210 12.93 -6.87 0.16
C TYR A 210 13.90 -6.26 -0.84
N GLY A 211 13.52 -6.18 -2.08
CA GLY A 211 14.29 -5.57 -3.16
C GLY A 211 13.65 -5.82 -4.52
N LEU A 212 14.06 -5.02 -5.50
CA LEU A 212 13.48 -5.01 -6.83
C LEU A 212 14.58 -4.98 -7.87
N SER A 213 14.56 -5.95 -8.80
CA SER A 213 15.49 -6.03 -9.93
C SER A 213 15.31 -4.86 -10.90
N GLU A 214 16.39 -4.33 -11.45
CA GLU A 214 16.37 -3.23 -12.43
C GLU A 214 15.59 -3.56 -13.73
N ASN A 215 15.28 -4.83 -13.99
CA ASN A 215 14.47 -5.25 -15.13
C ASN A 215 12.96 -5.17 -14.86
N MET A 216 12.54 -4.96 -13.62
CA MET A 216 11.12 -4.93 -13.26
C MET A 216 10.31 -3.87 -13.99
N PRO A 217 10.80 -2.64 -14.26
CA PRO A 217 10.03 -1.67 -15.04
C PRO A 217 9.64 -2.17 -16.43
N GLU A 218 10.50 -2.94 -17.09
CA GLU A 218 10.18 -3.55 -18.38
C GLU A 218 9.12 -4.64 -18.24
N ILE A 219 9.31 -5.57 -17.28
CA ILE A 219 8.38 -6.69 -17.04
C ILE A 219 6.98 -6.14 -16.69
N LEU A 220 6.92 -5.22 -15.75
CA LEU A 220 5.68 -4.60 -15.30
C LEU A 220 4.97 -3.87 -16.45
N SER A 221 5.71 -3.02 -17.19
CA SER A 221 5.15 -2.26 -18.32
C SER A 221 4.62 -3.16 -19.42
N LYS A 222 5.36 -4.21 -19.81
CA LYS A 222 4.92 -5.20 -20.81
C LYS A 222 3.71 -6.01 -20.31
N GLY A 223 3.59 -6.21 -19.01
CA GLY A 223 2.44 -6.85 -18.36
C GLY A 223 1.21 -5.94 -18.22
N GLY A 224 1.29 -4.67 -18.66
CA GLY A 224 0.19 -3.70 -18.56
C GLY A 224 0.11 -2.98 -17.21
N ILE A 225 1.11 -3.14 -16.35
CA ILE A 225 1.24 -2.38 -15.10
C ILE A 225 1.79 -0.99 -15.43
N LYS A 226 1.17 0.04 -14.89
CA LYS A 226 1.52 1.45 -15.14
C LYS A 226 2.22 2.09 -13.95
N TYR A 227 1.94 1.62 -12.75
CA TYR A 227 2.32 2.24 -11.49
C TYR A 227 2.96 1.23 -10.54
N LEU A 228 3.94 1.69 -9.77
CA LEU A 228 4.57 0.92 -8.70
C LEU A 228 4.47 1.69 -7.39
N TYR A 229 3.91 1.03 -6.36
CA TYR A 229 3.97 1.47 -4.97
C TYR A 229 4.93 0.57 -4.20
N HIS A 230 5.88 1.15 -3.48
CA HIS A 230 6.77 0.42 -2.57
C HIS A 230 7.16 1.28 -1.36
N ALA A 231 7.73 0.67 -0.31
CA ALA A 231 8.19 1.40 0.86
C ALA A 231 9.68 1.23 1.15
N ARG A 232 10.24 0.05 0.89
CA ARG A 232 11.65 -0.24 1.22
C ARG A 232 12.61 0.32 0.17
N GLY A 233 13.78 0.80 0.64
CA GLY A 233 14.87 1.31 -0.20
C GLY A 233 14.66 2.74 -0.71
N LEU A 234 15.73 3.38 -1.20
CA LEU A 234 15.77 4.73 -1.79
C LEU A 234 15.07 5.82 -0.95
N GLU A 235 15.38 5.92 0.33
CA GLU A 235 14.67 6.80 1.29
C GLU A 235 14.56 8.28 0.87
N GLU A 236 15.50 8.78 0.08
CA GLU A 236 15.49 10.16 -0.42
C GLU A 236 14.60 10.39 -1.66
N LYS A 237 14.14 9.33 -2.31
CA LYS A 237 13.36 9.38 -3.56
C LYS A 237 11.94 8.90 -3.29
N ILE A 238 10.98 9.83 -3.37
CA ILE A 238 9.57 9.53 -3.09
C ILE A 238 8.80 9.31 -4.39
N ILE A 239 8.87 10.24 -5.34
CA ILE A 239 8.17 10.16 -6.61
C ILE A 239 9.19 10.20 -7.74
N TYR A 240 9.17 9.21 -8.62
CA TYR A 240 10.12 9.11 -9.73
C TYR A 240 9.62 8.19 -10.85
N LYS A 241 10.25 8.28 -12.00
CA LYS A 241 10.11 7.31 -13.09
C LYS A 241 11.26 6.31 -12.99
N TRP A 242 10.95 5.07 -12.65
CA TRP A 242 11.96 4.01 -12.58
C TRP A 242 12.13 3.39 -13.95
N LYS A 243 13.37 3.40 -14.43
CA LYS A 243 13.72 3.05 -15.81
C LYS A 243 14.61 1.82 -15.88
N ALA A 244 14.16 0.82 -16.63
CA ALA A 244 14.92 -0.38 -16.93
C ALA A 244 16.06 -0.12 -17.94
N PRO A 245 17.07 -1.01 -18.04
CA PRO A 245 18.11 -0.93 -19.07
C PRO A 245 17.59 -0.91 -20.51
N SER A 246 16.42 -1.50 -20.77
CA SER A 246 15.73 -1.47 -22.06
C SER A 246 15.17 -0.09 -22.46
N GLY A 247 15.10 0.84 -21.51
CA GLY A 247 14.48 2.16 -21.68
C GLY A 247 13.02 2.25 -21.28
N GLN A 248 12.36 1.13 -20.99
CA GLN A 248 10.99 1.15 -20.45
C GLN A 248 10.99 1.75 -19.05
N SER A 249 9.96 2.53 -18.72
CA SER A 249 9.86 3.18 -17.42
C SER A 249 8.46 3.05 -16.83
N ILE A 250 8.39 3.08 -15.49
CA ILE A 250 7.15 3.01 -14.73
C ILE A 250 7.11 4.15 -13.71
N LEU A 251 5.95 4.79 -13.55
CA LEU A 251 5.75 5.80 -12.52
C LEU A 251 5.70 5.13 -11.16
N THR A 252 6.60 5.58 -10.27
CA THR A 252 6.83 4.94 -8.97
C THR A 252 6.60 5.93 -7.84
N TYR A 253 5.87 5.47 -6.83
CA TYR A 253 5.74 6.15 -5.55
C TYR A 253 6.34 5.27 -4.45
N ARG A 254 7.32 5.81 -3.76
CA ARG A 254 7.89 5.20 -2.56
C ARG A 254 7.28 5.86 -1.33
N GLU A 255 6.71 5.07 -0.43
CA GLU A 255 6.12 5.56 0.81
C GLU A 255 7.16 6.32 1.66
N PRO A 256 6.94 7.61 1.95
CA PRO A 256 7.95 8.42 2.65
C PRO A 256 8.12 8.06 4.12
N PHE A 257 7.11 7.45 4.72
CA PHE A 257 7.13 7.03 6.13
C PHE A 257 7.16 5.51 6.23
N TRP A 258 6.02 4.92 6.54
CA TRP A 258 5.82 3.48 6.57
C TRP A 258 4.37 3.17 6.15
N PHE A 259 4.14 2.04 5.53
CA PHE A 259 2.82 1.68 4.99
C PHE A 259 1.82 1.23 6.07
N GLU A 260 2.28 1.00 7.30
CA GLU A 260 1.50 0.59 8.46
C GLU A 260 1.41 1.73 9.46
N LEU A 261 0.41 2.57 9.32
CA LEU A 261 0.28 3.74 10.15
C LEU A 261 -1.17 4.01 10.53
N TYR A 262 -1.35 4.60 11.69
CA TYR A 262 -2.62 5.14 12.13
C TYR A 262 -2.82 6.58 11.64
N ILE A 263 -4.05 7.03 11.72
CA ILE A 263 -4.42 8.41 11.46
C ILE A 263 -4.23 9.24 12.73
N ASP A 264 -3.36 10.24 12.65
CA ASP A 264 -3.23 11.29 13.65
C ASP A 264 -3.02 12.66 12.98
N PRO A 265 -3.25 13.77 13.71
CA PRO A 265 -3.11 15.11 13.12
C PRO A 265 -1.72 15.44 12.57
N LYS A 266 -0.66 14.79 13.04
CA LYS A 266 0.72 15.06 12.60
C LYS A 266 0.96 14.62 11.15
N MET A 267 0.08 13.79 10.62
CA MET A 267 0.16 13.31 9.22
C MET A 267 0.19 14.46 8.20
N VAL A 268 -0.31 15.65 8.55
CA VAL A 268 -0.37 16.79 7.62
C VAL A 268 0.85 17.72 7.72
N PHE A 269 1.71 17.57 8.73
CA PHE A 269 2.77 18.56 9.00
C PHE A 269 3.86 18.61 7.92
N HIS A 270 4.04 17.54 7.17
CA HIS A 270 5.00 17.49 6.06
C HIS A 270 4.40 17.95 4.72
N VAL A 271 3.08 18.06 4.62
CA VAL A 271 2.37 18.24 3.35
C VAL A 271 2.78 19.52 2.60
N PRO A 272 2.87 20.70 3.24
CA PRO A 272 3.27 21.92 2.52
C PRO A 272 4.68 21.80 1.90
N GLU A 273 5.65 21.27 2.64
CA GLU A 273 7.03 21.10 2.15
C GLU A 273 7.10 20.01 1.06
N PHE A 274 6.35 18.92 1.21
CA PHE A 274 6.23 17.87 0.21
C PHE A 274 5.66 18.43 -1.10
N CYS A 275 4.53 19.13 -1.01
CA CYS A 275 3.88 19.72 -2.17
C CYS A 275 4.79 20.75 -2.87
N GLN A 276 5.47 21.61 -2.11
CA GLN A 276 6.43 22.56 -2.67
C GLN A 276 7.59 21.84 -3.38
N LYS A 277 8.15 20.80 -2.78
CA LYS A 277 9.26 20.04 -3.34
C LYS A 277 8.93 19.40 -4.68
N PHE A 278 7.73 18.84 -4.84
CA PHE A 278 7.32 18.12 -6.05
C PHE A 278 6.48 18.96 -7.02
N GLY A 279 6.14 20.19 -6.65
CA GLY A 279 5.26 21.05 -7.45
C GLY A 279 3.83 20.51 -7.53
N LEU A 280 3.33 19.95 -6.43
CA LEU A 280 2.01 19.36 -6.27
C LEU A 280 1.18 20.15 -5.26
N ASP A 281 -0.10 19.85 -5.16
CA ASP A 281 -1.01 20.35 -4.11
C ASP A 281 -1.59 19.23 -3.25
N THR A 282 -1.41 17.97 -3.65
CA THR A 282 -1.98 16.79 -3.02
C THR A 282 -0.90 15.82 -2.56
N ALA A 283 -0.99 15.36 -1.32
CA ALA A 283 -0.20 14.28 -0.75
C ALA A 283 -1.09 13.07 -0.43
N MET A 284 -0.53 11.86 -0.54
CA MET A 284 -1.20 10.64 -0.10
C MET A 284 -0.82 10.32 1.35
N LYS A 285 -1.78 9.85 2.12
CA LYS A 285 -1.59 9.22 3.42
C LYS A 285 -2.19 7.84 3.42
N VAL A 286 -1.35 6.81 3.45
CA VAL A 286 -1.81 5.42 3.62
C VAL A 286 -2.03 5.12 5.11
N TYR A 287 -3.02 4.28 5.41
CA TYR A 287 -3.33 3.86 6.77
C TYR A 287 -3.96 2.47 6.82
N GLY A 288 -3.69 1.78 7.90
CA GLY A 288 -4.12 0.42 8.20
C GLY A 288 -3.15 -0.19 9.21
N VAL A 289 -3.61 -1.15 10.02
CA VAL A 289 -2.78 -1.80 11.06
C VAL A 289 -1.72 -2.70 10.44
N CYS A 290 -2.04 -3.32 9.33
CA CYS A 290 -1.17 -4.13 8.46
C CYS A 290 -0.39 -5.28 9.15
N ASP A 291 0.70 -5.75 8.59
CA ASP A 291 1.55 -6.93 8.90
C ASP A 291 0.76 -8.18 9.30
N HIS A 292 0.11 -8.15 10.45
CA HIS A 292 -0.76 -9.21 10.93
C HIS A 292 -2.14 -9.22 10.26
N GLY A 293 -2.28 -8.53 9.11
CA GLY A 293 -3.45 -8.53 8.25
C GLY A 293 -4.52 -7.50 8.61
N GLY A 294 -4.32 -6.68 9.66
CA GLY A 294 -5.30 -5.67 10.04
C GLY A 294 -5.41 -4.53 9.03
N GLY A 295 -6.64 -4.05 8.81
CA GLY A 295 -6.91 -2.86 7.98
C GLY A 295 -7.14 -1.59 8.82
N PRO A 296 -7.73 -0.57 8.22
CA PRO A 296 -8.21 0.63 8.89
C PRO A 296 -9.09 0.33 10.09
N THR A 297 -8.96 1.16 11.12
CA THR A 297 -9.80 1.06 12.32
C THR A 297 -10.93 2.09 12.30
N ARG A 298 -11.99 1.84 13.08
CA ARG A 298 -13.05 2.82 13.33
C ARG A 298 -12.48 4.16 13.77
N LYS A 299 -11.50 4.14 14.67
CA LYS A 299 -10.82 5.34 15.17
C LYS A 299 -10.14 6.14 14.06
N ASP A 300 -9.55 5.48 13.08
CA ASP A 300 -8.91 6.15 11.94
C ASP A 300 -9.94 6.88 11.09
N ILE A 301 -11.04 6.21 10.76
CA ILE A 301 -12.13 6.80 9.95
C ILE A 301 -12.76 7.99 10.67
N GLU A 302 -13.13 7.83 11.95
CA GLU A 302 -13.70 8.91 12.74
C GLU A 302 -12.75 10.09 12.88
N LYS A 303 -11.44 9.84 13.00
CA LYS A 303 -10.43 10.90 13.06
C LYS A 303 -10.27 11.65 11.73
N ILE A 304 -10.35 10.96 10.59
CA ILE A 304 -10.39 11.61 9.27
C ILE A 304 -11.60 12.52 9.16
N LEU A 305 -12.79 12.01 9.50
CA LEU A 305 -14.04 12.76 9.42
C LEU A 305 -14.04 13.98 10.36
N ASP A 306 -13.46 13.85 11.54
CA ASP A 306 -13.26 14.96 12.48
C ASP A 306 -12.33 16.04 11.87
N MET A 307 -11.14 15.65 11.41
CA MET A 307 -10.15 16.57 10.86
C MET A 307 -10.61 17.29 9.57
N GLN A 308 -11.55 16.71 8.81
CA GLN A 308 -12.19 17.38 7.67
C GLN A 308 -12.90 18.67 8.09
N THR A 309 -13.36 18.75 9.33
CA THR A 309 -14.07 19.93 9.89
C THR A 309 -13.14 21.02 10.40
N TRP A 310 -11.83 20.77 10.49
CA TRP A 310 -10.88 21.71 11.08
C TRP A 310 -10.54 22.84 10.08
N PRO A 311 -10.75 24.13 10.43
CA PRO A 311 -10.59 25.20 9.47
C PRO A 311 -9.15 25.47 9.05
N ILE A 312 -8.17 25.31 9.95
CA ILE A 312 -6.75 25.59 9.68
C ILE A 312 -5.99 24.29 9.37
N PHE A 313 -6.61 23.41 8.60
CA PHE A 313 -6.05 22.15 8.17
C PHE A 313 -6.19 22.00 6.64
N PRO A 314 -5.42 21.13 5.98
CA PRO A 314 -5.61 20.89 4.56
C PRO A 314 -7.01 20.33 4.27
N SER A 315 -7.43 20.36 3.04
CA SER A 315 -8.57 19.55 2.61
C SER A 315 -8.21 18.08 2.75
N ILE A 316 -9.08 17.26 3.31
CA ILE A 316 -8.84 15.83 3.52
C ILE A 316 -9.97 15.04 2.86
N SER A 317 -9.64 13.99 2.14
CA SER A 317 -10.65 13.04 1.62
C SER A 317 -10.18 11.60 1.76
N ILE A 318 -11.12 10.66 1.77
CA ILE A 318 -10.87 9.23 1.67
C ILE A 318 -10.88 8.87 0.20
N GLY A 319 -9.83 8.21 -0.29
CA GLY A 319 -9.67 7.85 -1.69
C GLY A 319 -8.99 6.51 -1.89
N THR A 320 -8.41 6.31 -3.08
CA THR A 320 -7.79 5.07 -3.52
C THR A 320 -6.38 5.31 -4.04
N PHE A 321 -5.59 4.24 -4.14
CA PHE A 321 -4.26 4.30 -4.78
C PHE A 321 -4.38 4.73 -6.25
N TYR A 322 -5.39 4.23 -6.96
CA TYR A 322 -5.58 4.57 -8.37
C TYR A 322 -5.87 6.06 -8.56
N GLU A 323 -6.74 6.66 -7.73
CA GLU A 323 -7.01 8.10 -7.75
C GLU A 323 -5.73 8.92 -7.59
N TYR A 324 -4.85 8.53 -6.66
CA TYR A 324 -3.59 9.23 -6.44
C TYR A 324 -2.59 9.04 -7.58
N PHE A 325 -2.46 7.83 -8.12
CA PHE A 325 -1.57 7.59 -9.26
C PHE A 325 -2.01 8.29 -10.54
N GLU A 326 -3.32 8.39 -10.80
CA GLU A 326 -3.83 9.18 -11.91
C GLU A 326 -3.50 10.68 -11.73
N TYR A 327 -3.63 11.19 -10.50
CA TYR A 327 -3.19 12.54 -10.17
C TYR A 327 -1.68 12.73 -10.42
N LEU A 328 -0.83 11.81 -9.95
CA LEU A 328 0.61 11.86 -10.20
C LEU A 328 0.95 11.74 -11.70
N SER A 329 0.24 10.91 -12.44
CA SER A 329 0.44 10.70 -13.86
C SER A 329 0.22 12.00 -14.66
N ALA A 330 -0.75 12.82 -14.26
CA ALA A 330 -0.97 14.14 -14.86
C ALA A 330 0.18 15.14 -14.62
N HIS A 331 1.08 14.84 -13.68
CA HIS A 331 2.24 15.67 -13.30
C HIS A 331 3.58 15.00 -13.60
N GLN A 332 3.61 13.87 -14.31
CA GLN A 332 4.78 12.99 -14.45
C GLN A 332 6.02 13.65 -15.07
N GLU A 333 5.83 14.74 -15.84
CA GLU A 333 6.93 15.49 -16.44
C GLU A 333 7.84 16.17 -15.41
N LYS A 334 7.34 16.37 -14.18
CA LYS A 334 8.09 16.99 -13.09
C LYS A 334 9.02 16.01 -12.37
N PHE A 335 8.84 14.69 -12.57
CA PHE A 335 9.51 13.70 -11.75
C PHE A 335 10.81 13.19 -12.39
N PRO A 336 11.87 12.98 -11.59
CA PRO A 336 13.16 12.52 -12.08
C PRO A 336 13.08 11.07 -12.58
N GLU A 337 13.98 10.71 -13.51
CA GLU A 337 14.24 9.32 -13.87
C GLU A 337 15.31 8.73 -12.95
N ILE A 338 15.12 7.47 -12.56
CA ILE A 338 16.06 6.68 -11.76
C ILE A 338 16.28 5.35 -12.46
N CYS A 339 17.53 4.91 -12.51
CA CYS A 339 17.94 3.62 -13.06
C CYS A 339 18.63 2.77 -11.98
N GLY A 340 18.74 1.47 -12.22
CA GLY A 340 19.44 0.53 -11.36
C GLY A 340 18.51 -0.24 -10.44
N GLU A 341 19.11 -1.16 -9.68
CA GLU A 341 18.40 -2.04 -8.75
C GLU A 341 17.96 -1.32 -7.47
N LEU A 342 16.90 -1.80 -6.85
CA LEU A 342 16.40 -1.32 -5.57
C LEU A 342 16.60 -2.39 -4.46
N ASN A 343 17.83 -2.89 -4.30
CA ASN A 343 18.20 -4.05 -3.49
C ASN A 343 18.96 -3.69 -2.19
N PHE A 344 18.55 -2.61 -1.52
CA PHE A 344 19.37 -2.04 -0.45
C PHE A 344 19.05 -2.56 0.95
N THR A 345 17.88 -3.17 1.17
CA THR A 345 17.36 -3.34 2.53
C THR A 345 17.77 -4.66 3.15
N MET A 346 17.47 -5.80 2.55
CA MET A 346 17.67 -7.13 3.15
C MET A 346 18.31 -8.13 2.17
N PRO A 347 19.55 -7.91 1.71
CA PRO A 347 20.17 -8.76 0.70
C PRO A 347 20.36 -10.21 1.14
N GLY A 348 20.37 -10.49 2.45
CA GLY A 348 20.44 -11.84 3.00
C GLY A 348 19.25 -12.72 2.62
N THR A 349 18.09 -12.15 2.39
CA THR A 349 16.88 -12.89 1.98
C THR A 349 17.01 -13.54 0.60
N PHE A 350 17.90 -13.07 -0.25
CA PHE A 350 18.16 -13.66 -1.57
C PHE A 350 18.98 -14.96 -1.50
N THR A 351 19.62 -15.25 -0.38
CA THR A 351 20.49 -16.43 -0.21
C THR A 351 20.09 -17.35 0.94
N THR A 352 19.40 -16.82 1.96
CA THR A 352 18.96 -17.62 3.10
C THR A 352 17.92 -18.67 2.67
N GLN A 353 17.78 -19.74 3.45
CA GLN A 353 16.83 -20.83 3.16
C GLN A 353 16.97 -21.38 1.74
N SER A 354 18.22 -21.69 1.32
CA SER A 354 18.57 -22.12 -0.05
C SER A 354 17.71 -23.26 -0.60
N ARG A 355 17.17 -24.13 0.26
CA ARG A 355 16.25 -25.22 -0.12
C ARG A 355 14.96 -24.69 -0.77
N LEU A 356 14.39 -23.61 -0.23
CA LEU A 356 13.19 -22.97 -0.80
C LEU A 356 13.51 -22.37 -2.18
N LYS A 357 14.63 -21.66 -2.31
CA LYS A 357 15.07 -21.09 -3.59
C LYS A 357 15.33 -22.16 -4.64
N MET A 358 15.97 -23.26 -4.24
CA MET A 358 16.21 -24.40 -5.13
C MET A 358 14.90 -25.08 -5.53
N ALA A 359 13.96 -25.26 -4.59
CA ALA A 359 12.65 -25.84 -4.88
C ALA A 359 11.84 -24.95 -5.83
N ASN A 360 11.85 -23.64 -5.60
CA ASN A 360 11.23 -22.67 -6.50
C ASN A 360 11.80 -22.77 -7.91
N ARG A 361 13.13 -22.67 -8.06
CA ARG A 361 13.79 -22.74 -9.38
C ARG A 361 13.50 -24.07 -10.10
N THR A 362 13.52 -25.19 -9.35
CA THR A 362 13.20 -26.50 -9.90
C THR A 362 11.75 -26.56 -10.39
N SER A 363 10.82 -25.99 -9.61
CA SER A 363 9.39 -25.94 -9.96
C SER A 363 9.15 -25.12 -11.22
N GLU A 364 9.73 -23.91 -11.31
CA GLU A 364 9.65 -23.05 -12.49
C GLU A 364 10.11 -23.80 -13.76
N ASN A 365 11.30 -24.38 -13.71
CA ASN A 365 11.87 -25.11 -14.87
C ASN A 365 11.01 -26.33 -15.25
N LYS A 366 10.58 -27.12 -14.26
CA LYS A 366 9.77 -28.32 -14.50
C LYS A 366 8.38 -28.01 -15.03
N LEU A 367 7.75 -26.94 -14.58
CA LEU A 367 6.46 -26.50 -15.11
C LEU A 367 6.59 -25.99 -16.56
N TYR A 368 7.66 -25.25 -16.85
CA TYR A 368 7.96 -24.82 -18.21
C TYR A 368 8.14 -26.03 -19.15
N ASP A 369 8.97 -27.02 -18.76
CA ASP A 369 9.18 -28.27 -19.51
C ASP A 369 7.86 -29.02 -19.70
N ALA A 370 7.05 -29.13 -18.64
CA ALA A 370 5.77 -29.84 -18.68
C ALA A 370 4.77 -29.20 -19.66
N GLU A 371 4.64 -27.87 -19.63
CA GLU A 371 3.77 -27.15 -20.58
C GLU A 371 4.26 -27.32 -22.03
N LEU A 372 5.58 -27.19 -22.25
CA LEU A 372 6.16 -27.36 -23.59
C LEU A 372 5.92 -28.77 -24.13
N ILE A 373 6.24 -29.81 -23.35
CA ILE A 373 6.09 -31.20 -23.74
C ILE A 373 4.62 -31.56 -23.96
N ALA A 374 3.75 -31.22 -23.00
CA ALA A 374 2.31 -31.46 -23.11
C ALA A 374 1.70 -30.74 -24.32
N GLY A 375 2.14 -29.52 -24.63
CA GLY A 375 1.72 -28.74 -25.81
C GLY A 375 2.16 -29.42 -27.11
N LEU A 376 3.41 -29.89 -27.20
CA LEU A 376 3.92 -30.61 -28.35
C LEU A 376 3.18 -31.97 -28.57
N CYS A 377 2.98 -32.72 -27.49
CA CYS A 377 2.23 -33.98 -27.54
C CYS A 377 0.76 -33.76 -27.94
N HIS A 378 0.13 -32.71 -27.40
CA HIS A 378 -1.23 -32.34 -27.80
C HIS A 378 -1.30 -32.04 -29.31
N HIS A 379 -0.37 -31.21 -29.81
CA HIS A 379 -0.35 -30.77 -31.20
C HIS A 379 -0.07 -31.92 -32.18
N HIS A 380 0.93 -32.76 -31.88
CA HIS A 380 1.41 -33.78 -32.82
C HIS A 380 0.74 -35.15 -32.66
N LEU A 381 0.32 -35.49 -31.44
CA LEU A 381 -0.20 -36.82 -31.09
C LEU A 381 -1.68 -36.79 -30.70
N GLY A 382 -2.29 -35.60 -30.56
CA GLY A 382 -3.69 -35.48 -30.15
C GLY A 382 -3.95 -35.85 -28.68
N THR A 383 -2.90 -35.86 -27.84
CA THR A 383 -3.04 -36.16 -26.41
C THR A 383 -3.81 -35.03 -25.70
N ARG A 384 -4.38 -35.35 -24.54
CA ARG A 384 -5.06 -34.34 -23.73
C ARG A 384 -4.05 -33.38 -23.12
N TYR A 385 -4.28 -32.07 -23.26
CA TYR A 385 -3.54 -31.01 -22.54
C TYR A 385 -4.20 -30.75 -21.18
N SER A 386 -3.46 -30.94 -20.09
CA SER A 386 -3.97 -30.85 -18.71
C SER A 386 -3.94 -29.41 -18.16
N SER A 387 -4.59 -28.48 -18.87
CA SER A 387 -4.56 -27.05 -18.57
C SER A 387 -4.93 -26.70 -17.13
N LYS A 388 -5.90 -27.41 -16.53
CA LYS A 388 -6.35 -27.17 -15.16
C LYS A 388 -5.27 -27.52 -14.13
N GLN A 389 -4.63 -28.68 -14.28
CA GLN A 389 -3.59 -29.15 -13.38
C GLN A 389 -2.33 -28.27 -13.46
N LEU A 390 -1.93 -27.91 -14.68
CA LEU A 390 -0.79 -27.01 -14.91
C LEU A 390 -1.06 -25.60 -14.34
N ARG A 391 -2.27 -25.08 -14.56
CA ARG A 391 -2.69 -23.78 -13.97
C ARG A 391 -2.62 -23.83 -12.45
N GLU A 392 -3.14 -24.88 -11.81
CA GLU A 392 -3.12 -25.03 -10.36
C GLU A 392 -1.68 -25.14 -9.82
N ALA A 393 -0.82 -25.87 -10.50
CA ALA A 393 0.59 -25.99 -10.13
C ALA A 393 1.33 -24.63 -10.23
N TRP A 394 1.05 -23.83 -11.27
CA TRP A 394 1.56 -22.47 -11.36
C TRP A 394 1.03 -21.58 -10.25
N VAL A 395 -0.26 -21.58 -9.95
CA VAL A 395 -0.85 -20.80 -8.85
C VAL A 395 -0.17 -21.10 -7.53
N LYS A 396 0.10 -22.38 -7.24
CA LYS A 396 0.87 -22.77 -6.04
C LYS A 396 2.32 -22.28 -6.06
N THR A 397 2.96 -22.30 -7.22
CA THR A 397 4.32 -21.74 -7.39
C THR A 397 4.32 -20.25 -7.12
N LEU A 398 3.39 -19.50 -7.72
CA LEU A 398 3.25 -18.06 -7.54
C LEU A 398 2.95 -17.69 -6.08
N PHE A 399 2.11 -18.46 -5.39
CA PHE A 399 1.86 -18.26 -3.96
C PHE A 399 3.13 -18.44 -3.12
N ASN A 400 3.91 -19.49 -3.39
CA ASN A 400 5.16 -19.77 -2.69
C ASN A 400 6.29 -18.76 -3.00
N GLN A 401 6.09 -17.89 -3.98
CA GLN A 401 6.99 -16.77 -4.29
C GLN A 401 6.70 -15.52 -3.45
N PHE A 402 5.69 -15.55 -2.55
CA PHE A 402 5.45 -14.49 -1.58
C PHE A 402 6.74 -14.13 -0.84
N HIS A 403 6.96 -12.85 -0.56
CA HIS A 403 8.27 -12.35 -0.11
C HIS A 403 8.75 -13.00 1.20
N ASP A 404 7.88 -13.33 2.16
CA ASP A 404 8.26 -14.03 3.40
C ASP A 404 8.46 -15.54 3.20
N ILE A 405 7.74 -16.14 2.27
CA ILE A 405 7.91 -17.57 1.96
C ILE A 405 9.24 -17.77 1.22
N LEU A 406 9.40 -17.15 0.06
CA LEU A 406 10.60 -17.32 -0.76
C LEU A 406 11.82 -16.66 -0.12
N GLY A 407 11.65 -15.49 0.51
CA GLY A 407 12.67 -14.81 1.32
C GLY A 407 13.17 -15.66 2.48
N GLY A 408 12.31 -16.53 3.02
CA GLY A 408 12.64 -17.46 4.10
C GLY A 408 12.67 -16.82 5.49
N THR A 409 11.93 -15.75 5.68
CA THR A 409 11.80 -15.02 6.95
C THR A 409 10.77 -15.64 7.90
N GLY A 410 9.88 -16.48 7.36
CA GLY A 410 8.83 -17.13 8.14
C GLY A 410 9.31 -18.25 9.08
N LYS A 411 8.40 -18.68 9.97
CA LYS A 411 8.60 -19.81 10.91
C LYS A 411 8.79 -21.14 10.19
N ILE A 412 9.18 -22.17 10.94
CA ILE A 412 9.42 -23.50 10.40
C ILE A 412 8.18 -24.09 9.73
N ASP A 413 7.00 -23.92 10.33
CA ASP A 413 5.74 -24.45 9.80
C ASP A 413 5.40 -23.86 8.42
N ASN A 414 5.70 -22.59 8.21
CA ASN A 414 5.58 -21.94 6.92
C ASN A 414 6.50 -22.59 5.86
N ARG A 415 7.75 -22.87 6.23
CA ARG A 415 8.72 -23.53 5.34
C ARG A 415 8.31 -24.96 5.00
N GLU A 416 7.80 -25.69 5.98
CA GLU A 416 7.28 -27.06 5.83
C GLU A 416 6.06 -27.06 4.88
N TYR A 417 5.13 -26.12 5.05
CA TYR A 417 3.99 -25.93 4.16
C TYR A 417 4.47 -25.66 2.72
N ALA A 418 5.37 -24.71 2.53
CA ALA A 418 5.89 -24.35 1.21
C ALA A 418 6.60 -25.53 0.53
N MET A 419 7.41 -26.29 1.28
CA MET A 419 8.07 -27.49 0.74
C MET A 419 7.06 -28.56 0.37
N GLY A 420 5.98 -28.74 1.14
CA GLY A 420 4.87 -29.63 0.79
C GLY A 420 4.17 -29.24 -0.51
N GLU A 421 3.91 -27.95 -0.71
CA GLU A 421 3.33 -27.45 -1.96
C GLU A 421 4.29 -27.64 -3.15
N PHE A 422 5.59 -27.39 -3.00
CA PHE A 422 6.59 -27.67 -4.04
C PHE A 422 6.62 -29.16 -4.44
N GLN A 423 6.44 -30.10 -3.50
CA GLN A 423 6.34 -31.53 -3.83
C GLN A 423 5.10 -31.82 -4.69
N LYS A 424 3.96 -31.23 -4.41
CA LYS A 424 2.74 -31.37 -5.23
C LYS A 424 2.96 -30.82 -6.65
N ILE A 425 3.58 -29.64 -6.75
CA ILE A 425 3.92 -29.00 -8.03
C ILE A 425 4.79 -29.93 -8.88
N LEU A 426 5.88 -30.46 -8.30
CA LEU A 426 6.79 -31.36 -8.99
C LEU A 426 6.12 -32.69 -9.39
N THR A 427 5.18 -33.18 -8.58
CA THR A 427 4.39 -34.37 -8.92
C THR A 427 3.56 -34.12 -10.17
N ILE A 428 2.83 -33.01 -10.24
CA ILE A 428 2.04 -32.63 -11.42
C ILE A 428 2.95 -32.46 -12.65
N ALA A 429 4.02 -31.69 -12.53
CA ALA A 429 4.93 -31.44 -13.65
C ALA A 429 5.57 -32.74 -14.20
N ASN A 430 6.06 -33.63 -13.33
CA ASN A 430 6.65 -34.88 -13.72
C ASN A 430 5.62 -35.84 -14.34
N GLN A 431 4.38 -35.82 -13.85
CA GLN A 431 3.30 -36.60 -14.46
C GLN A 431 3.05 -36.17 -15.92
N GLU A 432 2.92 -34.86 -16.15
CA GLU A 432 2.72 -34.31 -17.51
C GLU A 432 3.90 -34.59 -18.47
N ILE A 433 5.14 -34.58 -17.95
CA ILE A 433 6.34 -34.93 -18.75
C ILE A 433 6.39 -36.41 -19.10
N SER A 434 5.79 -37.29 -18.29
CA SER A 434 5.86 -38.75 -18.46
C SER A 434 4.72 -39.32 -19.30
N LEU A 435 3.68 -38.55 -19.58
CA LEU A 435 2.54 -38.93 -20.43
C LEU A 435 2.85 -38.75 -21.91
#